data_029b77e039543d67a497dfb8d7077af2
#
_entry.id   029b77e039543d67a497dfb8d7077af2
#
_cell.length_a   1.000
_cell.length_b   1.000
_cell.length_c   1.000
_cell.angle_alpha   90.00
_cell.angle_beta   90.00
_cell.angle_gamma   90.00
#
_symmetry.space_group_name_H-M   'P 1'
#
loop_
_entity.id
_entity.type
_entity.pdbx_description
1 polymer ?
#
loop_
_entity_poly.entity_id
_entity_poly.type
_entity_poly.pdbx_seq_one_letter_code
_entity_poly.pdbx_strand_id
1 'polypeptide(L)'
;FKMYMTYPAMMIGDQDMFCALQELKKYGGIAGVHCENAGVIDALIAAHKAAGQTAPSSHPECRPNPLEAEAVAHLLRITEVAGVPIVIVHLSTKEALLEVMRARARGQQVYVETCPHYLLLDDSVYYQEDYSAAARFICAPPMRKKEDQEVLWKALANGTIQTVSTDHCSFTLQQKDAGRGDFTKIPGGLPGVETRGELLYTCLLYTSPSPRD
;
A
#
# COMPACT_ATOMS: atom_id res chain seq x y z
N PHE A 1 -14.00 -8.14 -4.17
CA PHE A 1 -12.92 -8.87 -4.85
C PHE A 1 -11.62 -8.10 -4.70
N LYS A 2 -10.46 -8.79 -4.53
CA LYS A 2 -9.13 -8.16 -4.50
C LYS A 2 -8.29 -8.73 -5.65
N MET A 3 -7.64 -7.83 -6.40
CA MET A 3 -6.71 -8.15 -7.49
C MET A 3 -5.34 -7.57 -7.20
N TYR A 4 -4.32 -8.08 -7.86
CA TYR A 4 -2.92 -7.71 -7.60
C TYR A 4 -2.18 -7.40 -8.90
N MET A 5 -1.40 -6.33 -8.91
CA MET A 5 -0.48 -5.96 -9.98
C MET A 5 0.96 -6.39 -9.69
N THR A 6 1.21 -7.00 -8.55
CA THR A 6 2.49 -7.58 -8.14
C THR A 6 2.27 -8.95 -7.50
N TYR A 7 3.34 -9.61 -7.07
CA TYR A 7 3.39 -10.99 -6.58
C TYR A 7 3.12 -12.05 -7.66
N PRO A 8 4.18 -12.68 -8.21
CA PRO A 8 4.09 -13.60 -9.36
C PRO A 8 3.02 -14.70 -9.23
N ALA A 9 2.73 -15.14 -8.00
CA ALA A 9 1.71 -16.18 -7.76
C ALA A 9 0.26 -15.65 -7.78
N MET A 10 0.03 -14.33 -7.75
CA MET A 10 -1.29 -13.72 -7.59
C MET A 10 -1.58 -12.62 -8.61
N MET A 11 -0.54 -12.06 -9.24
CA MET A 11 -0.71 -10.95 -10.19
C MET A 11 -1.43 -11.39 -11.44
N ILE A 12 -2.23 -10.49 -11.99
CA ILE A 12 -2.94 -10.68 -13.25
C ILE A 12 -2.51 -9.61 -14.27
N GLY A 13 -2.51 -9.99 -15.54
CA GLY A 13 -2.20 -9.06 -16.63
C GLY A 13 -3.37 -8.13 -16.97
N ASP A 14 -3.08 -7.10 -17.77
CA ASP A 14 -4.05 -6.06 -18.14
C ASP A 14 -5.31 -6.62 -18.80
N GLN A 15 -5.17 -7.61 -19.68
CA GLN A 15 -6.28 -8.25 -20.36
C GLN A 15 -7.23 -8.93 -19.37
N ASP A 16 -6.67 -9.73 -18.46
CA ASP A 16 -7.47 -10.47 -17.48
C ASP A 16 -8.10 -9.52 -16.45
N MET A 17 -7.36 -8.49 -16.05
CA MET A 17 -7.88 -7.42 -15.19
C MET A 17 -9.07 -6.71 -15.85
N PHE A 18 -8.92 -6.30 -17.10
CA PHE A 18 -10.01 -5.65 -17.85
C PHE A 18 -11.23 -6.58 -17.97
N CYS A 19 -11.04 -7.84 -18.34
CA CYS A 19 -12.12 -8.83 -18.43
C CYS A 19 -12.82 -9.04 -17.09
N ALA A 20 -12.07 -9.16 -15.98
CA ALA A 20 -12.62 -9.30 -14.64
C ALA A 20 -13.45 -8.07 -14.24
N LEU A 21 -12.97 -6.86 -14.55
CA LEU A 21 -13.70 -5.62 -14.28
C LEU A 21 -14.99 -5.54 -15.10
N GLN A 22 -14.97 -5.94 -16.37
CA GLN A 22 -16.17 -6.00 -17.20
C GLN A 22 -17.19 -7.00 -16.67
N GLU A 23 -16.73 -8.14 -16.15
CA GLU A 23 -17.63 -9.13 -15.53
C GLU A 23 -18.24 -8.58 -14.23
N LEU A 24 -17.44 -7.97 -13.36
CA LEU A 24 -17.92 -7.34 -12.13
C LEU A 24 -18.96 -6.25 -12.40
N LYS A 25 -18.80 -5.48 -13.49
CA LYS A 25 -19.74 -4.44 -13.90
C LYS A 25 -21.16 -4.97 -14.09
N LYS A 26 -21.31 -6.17 -14.64
CA LYS A 26 -22.63 -6.78 -14.90
C LYS A 26 -23.43 -7.01 -13.62
N TYR A 27 -22.74 -7.18 -12.49
CA TYR A 27 -23.34 -7.47 -11.20
C TYR A 27 -23.27 -6.29 -10.23
N GLY A 28 -22.84 -5.11 -10.68
CA GLY A 28 -22.65 -3.94 -9.81
C GLY A 28 -21.55 -4.14 -8.77
N GLY A 29 -20.61 -5.05 -9.02
CA GLY A 29 -19.51 -5.34 -8.13
C GLY A 29 -18.39 -4.30 -8.20
N ILE A 30 -17.56 -4.25 -7.16
CA ILE A 30 -16.37 -3.40 -7.10
C ILE A 30 -15.15 -4.25 -6.72
N ALA A 31 -14.00 -3.90 -7.27
CA ALA A 31 -12.72 -4.52 -6.91
C ALA A 31 -11.83 -3.57 -6.12
N GLY A 32 -11.05 -4.13 -5.21
CA GLY A 32 -9.89 -3.48 -4.61
C GLY A 32 -8.62 -3.99 -5.29
N VAL A 33 -7.65 -3.12 -5.54
CA VAL A 33 -6.42 -3.53 -6.25
C VAL A 33 -5.18 -3.09 -5.51
N HIS A 34 -4.26 -4.04 -5.31
CA HIS A 34 -2.90 -3.78 -4.87
C HIS A 34 -2.07 -3.26 -6.05
N CYS A 35 -1.59 -2.03 -5.95
CA CYS A 35 -0.95 -1.30 -7.04
C CYS A 35 0.53 -1.08 -6.75
N GLU A 36 1.39 -1.93 -7.27
CA GLU A 36 2.85 -1.73 -7.32
C GLU A 36 3.38 -2.30 -8.65
N ASN A 37 4.38 -1.64 -9.25
CA ASN A 37 5.00 -2.07 -10.51
C ASN A 37 5.95 -3.24 -10.27
N ALA A 38 5.49 -4.47 -10.54
CA ALA A 38 6.24 -5.70 -10.29
C ALA A 38 7.57 -5.75 -11.05
N GLY A 39 7.57 -5.38 -12.33
CA GLY A 39 8.76 -5.52 -13.18
C GLY A 39 9.94 -4.68 -12.71
N VAL A 40 9.69 -3.42 -12.33
CA VAL A 40 10.74 -2.54 -11.82
C VAL A 40 11.17 -2.94 -10.42
N ILE A 41 10.23 -3.36 -9.56
CA ILE A 41 10.54 -3.89 -8.23
C ILE A 41 11.47 -5.10 -8.34
N ASP A 42 11.17 -6.06 -9.19
CA ASP A 42 11.99 -7.27 -9.37
C ASP A 42 13.40 -6.93 -9.88
N ALA A 43 13.51 -5.96 -10.79
CA ALA A 43 14.81 -5.48 -11.28
C ALA A 43 15.63 -4.80 -10.16
N LEU A 44 15.00 -3.97 -9.32
CA LEU A 44 15.65 -3.34 -8.17
C LEU A 44 16.08 -4.38 -7.13
N ILE A 45 15.24 -5.35 -6.82
CA ILE A 45 15.57 -6.46 -5.93
C ILE A 45 16.79 -7.22 -6.46
N ALA A 46 16.83 -7.54 -7.75
CA ALA A 46 17.96 -8.24 -8.36
C ALA A 46 19.25 -7.42 -8.26
N ALA A 47 19.20 -6.11 -8.51
CA ALA A 47 20.34 -5.21 -8.40
C ALA A 47 20.85 -5.10 -6.95
N HIS A 48 19.98 -4.93 -5.95
CA HIS A 48 20.34 -4.89 -4.53
C HIS A 48 21.00 -6.20 -4.09
N LYS A 49 20.44 -7.34 -4.47
CA LYS A 49 21.02 -8.66 -4.16
C LYS A 49 22.40 -8.84 -4.81
N ALA A 50 22.57 -8.43 -6.04
CA ALA A 50 23.87 -8.48 -6.73
C ALA A 50 24.92 -7.59 -6.06
N ALA A 51 24.51 -6.48 -5.44
CA ALA A 51 25.35 -5.60 -4.65
C ALA A 51 25.58 -6.07 -3.19
N GLY A 52 25.03 -7.22 -2.80
CA GLY A 52 25.10 -7.72 -1.42
C GLY A 52 24.22 -6.96 -0.41
N GLN A 53 23.31 -6.12 -0.87
CA GLN A 53 22.40 -5.34 -0.05
C GLN A 53 21.16 -6.19 0.28
N THR A 54 21.24 -6.95 1.36
CA THR A 54 20.22 -7.95 1.75
C THR A 54 19.52 -7.64 3.08
N ALA A 55 19.83 -6.47 3.67
CA ALA A 55 19.22 -6.02 4.91
C ALA A 55 17.75 -5.56 4.72
N PRO A 56 16.94 -5.49 5.79
CA PRO A 56 15.57 -4.96 5.73
C PRO A 56 15.46 -3.56 5.13
N SER A 57 16.48 -2.70 5.25
CA SER A 57 16.52 -1.35 4.65
C SER A 57 16.43 -1.37 3.12
N SER A 58 16.87 -2.46 2.47
CA SER A 58 16.71 -2.61 1.01
C SER A 58 15.25 -2.77 0.56
N HIS A 59 14.35 -3.15 1.46
CA HIS A 59 12.94 -3.35 1.12
C HIS A 59 12.26 -2.06 0.61
N PRO A 60 12.28 -0.93 1.33
CA PRO A 60 11.70 0.32 0.82
C PRO A 60 12.48 0.88 -0.38
N GLU A 61 13.80 0.66 -0.46
CA GLU A 61 14.62 1.10 -1.58
C GLU A 61 14.27 0.40 -2.90
N CYS A 62 13.84 -0.87 -2.82
CA CYS A 62 13.32 -1.61 -3.98
C CYS A 62 11.87 -1.28 -4.34
N ARG A 63 11.16 -0.51 -3.50
CA ARG A 63 9.73 -0.16 -3.66
C ARG A 63 9.50 1.35 -3.51
N PRO A 64 10.22 2.20 -4.26
CA PRO A 64 10.10 3.65 -4.12
C PRO A 64 8.70 4.14 -4.53
N ASN A 65 8.31 5.31 -4.01
CA ASN A 65 7.01 5.91 -4.22
C ASN A 65 6.52 5.94 -5.68
N PRO A 66 7.37 6.27 -6.68
CA PRO A 66 6.92 6.30 -8.07
C PRO A 66 6.36 4.98 -8.60
N LEU A 67 6.74 3.84 -8.03
CA LEU A 67 6.26 2.53 -8.49
C LEU A 67 4.84 2.22 -8.03
N GLU A 68 4.42 2.73 -6.88
CA GLU A 68 3.02 2.72 -6.48
C GLU A 68 2.20 3.71 -7.31
N ALA A 69 2.71 4.93 -7.50
CA ALA A 69 2.04 5.97 -8.26
C ALA A 69 1.82 5.58 -9.74
N GLU A 70 2.84 4.97 -10.37
CA GLU A 70 2.74 4.46 -11.75
C GLU A 70 1.68 3.37 -11.84
N ALA A 71 1.71 2.37 -10.94
CA ALA A 71 0.75 1.28 -10.98
C ALA A 71 -0.69 1.77 -10.70
N VAL A 72 -0.88 2.75 -9.83
CA VAL A 72 -2.18 3.41 -9.62
C VAL A 72 -2.63 4.14 -10.89
N ALA A 73 -1.75 4.93 -11.53
CA ALA A 73 -2.07 5.62 -12.78
C ALA A 73 -2.44 4.64 -13.90
N HIS A 74 -1.69 3.54 -14.03
CA HIS A 74 -1.93 2.46 -14.98
C HIS A 74 -3.32 1.84 -14.77
N LEU A 75 -3.61 1.38 -13.55
CA LEU A 75 -4.91 0.81 -13.19
C LEU A 75 -6.06 1.79 -13.51
N LEU A 76 -5.90 3.06 -13.16
CA LEU A 76 -6.94 4.07 -13.38
C LEU A 76 -7.23 4.31 -14.86
N ARG A 77 -6.29 4.07 -15.77
CA ARG A 77 -6.57 4.08 -17.21
C ARG A 77 -7.34 2.85 -17.67
N ILE A 78 -7.04 1.68 -17.13
CA ILE A 78 -7.80 0.46 -17.41
C ILE A 78 -9.26 0.62 -16.92
N THR A 79 -9.46 1.12 -15.71
CA THR A 79 -10.81 1.31 -15.14
C THR A 79 -11.59 2.43 -15.82
N GLU A 80 -10.92 3.46 -16.36
CA GLU A 80 -11.53 4.50 -17.19
C GLU A 80 -12.15 3.88 -18.45
N VAL A 81 -11.40 3.03 -19.15
CA VAL A 81 -11.88 2.31 -20.35
C VAL A 81 -12.98 1.31 -19.99
N ALA A 82 -12.84 0.60 -18.87
CA ALA A 82 -13.84 -0.34 -18.38
C ALA A 82 -15.14 0.35 -17.93
N GLY A 83 -15.08 1.63 -17.53
CA GLY A 83 -16.20 2.40 -17.02
C GLY A 83 -16.78 1.81 -15.73
N VAL A 84 -15.91 1.50 -14.76
CA VAL A 84 -16.25 0.89 -13.47
C VAL A 84 -15.65 1.66 -12.30
N PRO A 85 -16.31 1.66 -11.13
CA PRO A 85 -15.70 2.14 -9.89
C PRO A 85 -14.58 1.19 -9.43
N ILE A 86 -13.60 1.74 -8.71
CA ILE A 86 -12.47 0.97 -8.20
C ILE A 86 -12.07 1.43 -6.80
N VAL A 87 -11.48 0.53 -6.00
CA VAL A 87 -10.85 0.85 -4.72
C VAL A 87 -9.34 0.69 -4.87
N ILE A 88 -8.58 1.74 -4.59
CA ILE A 88 -7.14 1.62 -4.36
C ILE A 88 -6.97 1.25 -2.90
N VAL A 89 -6.55 0.01 -2.64
CA VAL A 89 -6.38 -0.49 -1.27
C VAL A 89 -5.02 -0.06 -0.71
N HIS A 90 -4.92 0.09 0.62
CA HIS A 90 -3.68 0.38 1.37
C HIS A 90 -2.75 1.40 0.70
N LEU A 91 -3.29 2.46 0.09
CA LEU A 91 -2.53 3.53 -0.53
C LEU A 91 -1.59 4.17 0.49
N SER A 92 -0.31 4.31 0.14
CA SER A 92 0.75 4.70 1.05
C SER A 92 1.48 5.99 0.67
N THR A 93 1.36 6.48 -0.59
CA THR A 93 2.16 7.60 -1.10
C THR A 93 1.32 8.80 -1.53
N LYS A 94 1.88 10.00 -1.37
CA LYS A 94 1.28 11.25 -1.87
C LYS A 94 1.20 11.29 -3.40
N GLU A 95 2.17 10.69 -4.08
CA GLU A 95 2.21 10.63 -5.55
C GLU A 95 1.05 9.77 -6.09
N ALA A 96 0.79 8.61 -5.48
CA ALA A 96 -0.33 7.75 -5.87
C ALA A 96 -1.68 8.45 -5.57
N LEU A 97 -1.79 9.15 -4.45
CA LEU A 97 -2.99 9.93 -4.14
C LEU A 97 -3.24 11.02 -5.18
N LEU A 98 -2.19 11.67 -5.69
CA LEU A 98 -2.31 12.67 -6.76
C LEU A 98 -2.88 12.05 -8.04
N GLU A 99 -2.48 10.84 -8.41
CA GLU A 99 -3.05 10.12 -9.57
C GLU A 99 -4.54 9.83 -9.38
N VAL A 100 -4.94 9.45 -8.16
CA VAL A 100 -6.37 9.30 -7.81
C VAL A 100 -7.14 10.60 -7.99
N MET A 101 -6.61 11.72 -7.50
CA MET A 101 -7.26 13.03 -7.63
C MET A 101 -7.39 13.44 -9.10
N ARG A 102 -6.38 13.18 -9.93
CA ARG A 102 -6.43 13.41 -11.38
C ARG A 102 -7.50 12.56 -12.06
N ALA A 103 -7.65 11.30 -11.65
CA ALA A 103 -8.69 10.42 -12.19
C ALA A 103 -10.09 10.90 -11.80
N ARG A 104 -10.29 11.28 -10.55
CA ARG A 104 -11.56 11.86 -10.07
C ARG A 104 -11.91 13.16 -10.78
N ALA A 105 -10.93 14.01 -11.07
CA ALA A 105 -11.14 15.23 -11.85
C ALA A 105 -11.60 14.96 -13.30
N ARG A 106 -11.32 13.76 -13.83
CA ARG A 106 -11.87 13.27 -15.11
C ARG A 106 -13.24 12.59 -14.98
N GLY A 107 -13.82 12.56 -13.78
CA GLY A 107 -15.13 11.96 -13.51
C GLY A 107 -15.11 10.47 -13.13
N GLN A 108 -13.93 9.88 -12.88
CA GLN A 108 -13.85 8.49 -12.44
C GLN A 108 -14.29 8.32 -10.98
N GLN A 109 -15.00 7.25 -10.69
CA GLN A 109 -15.36 6.84 -9.34
C GLN A 109 -14.23 5.99 -8.74
N VAL A 110 -13.37 6.62 -7.95
CA VAL A 110 -12.23 5.98 -7.31
C VAL A 110 -12.38 6.13 -5.80
N TYR A 111 -12.38 5.03 -5.08
CA TYR A 111 -12.32 4.99 -3.62
C TYR A 111 -10.88 4.70 -3.18
N VAL A 112 -10.50 5.20 -2.03
CA VAL A 112 -9.16 5.03 -1.49
C VAL A 112 -9.23 4.51 -0.07
N GLU A 113 -8.41 3.52 0.20
CA GLU A 113 -8.17 2.96 1.51
C GLU A 113 -6.71 3.18 1.90
N THR A 114 -6.45 3.53 3.15
CA THR A 114 -5.11 3.50 3.74
C THR A 114 -5.12 2.64 5.00
N CYS A 115 -3.97 2.54 5.69
CA CYS A 115 -3.83 1.73 6.89
C CYS A 115 -3.17 2.52 8.04
N PRO A 116 -3.43 2.17 9.31
CA PRO A 116 -2.86 2.87 10.47
C PRO A 116 -1.34 2.94 10.44
N HIS A 117 -0.67 1.90 9.98
CA HIS A 117 0.80 1.88 9.92
C HIS A 117 1.37 2.93 8.97
N TYR A 118 0.70 3.28 7.85
CA TYR A 118 1.13 4.38 6.97
C TYR A 118 0.85 5.76 7.57
N LEU A 119 -0.08 5.85 8.51
CA LEU A 119 -0.42 7.09 9.19
C LEU A 119 0.49 7.38 10.41
N LEU A 120 1.12 6.35 10.99
CA LEU A 120 1.79 6.42 12.29
C LEU A 120 3.29 6.09 12.23
N LEU A 121 3.72 5.26 11.28
CA LEU A 121 5.10 4.82 11.13
C LEU A 121 5.70 5.42 9.85
N ASP A 122 6.98 5.73 9.90
CA ASP A 122 7.76 6.15 8.75
C ASP A 122 8.86 5.13 8.41
N ASP A 123 9.58 5.35 7.32
CA ASP A 123 10.59 4.42 6.83
C ASP A 123 11.81 4.25 7.74
N SER A 124 11.98 5.08 8.78
CA SER A 124 13.05 4.92 9.76
C SER A 124 13.02 3.56 10.46
N VAL A 125 11.85 2.91 10.51
CA VAL A 125 11.68 1.56 11.08
C VAL A 125 12.52 0.50 10.38
N TYR A 126 12.96 0.72 9.14
CA TYR A 126 13.79 -0.22 8.38
C TYR A 126 15.28 -0.04 8.60
N TYR A 127 15.72 1.10 9.16
CA TYR A 127 17.13 1.47 9.32
C TYR A 127 17.64 1.27 10.75
N GLN A 128 17.07 0.28 11.47
CA GLN A 128 17.49 -0.09 12.81
C GLN A 128 18.74 -0.99 12.75
N GLU A 129 19.61 -0.88 13.76
CA GLU A 129 20.81 -1.73 13.90
C GLU A 129 20.44 -3.19 14.10
N ASP A 130 19.40 -3.46 14.91
CA ASP A 130 18.89 -4.81 15.12
C ASP A 130 18.07 -5.26 13.89
N TYR A 131 18.58 -6.28 13.22
CA TYR A 131 17.91 -6.89 12.07
C TYR A 131 16.48 -7.34 12.39
N SER A 132 16.28 -8.01 13.53
CA SER A 132 14.95 -8.52 13.91
C SER A 132 13.98 -7.38 14.19
N ALA A 133 14.44 -6.28 14.77
CA ALA A 133 13.64 -5.09 14.98
C ALA A 133 13.16 -4.49 13.63
N ALA A 134 14.06 -4.33 12.66
CA ALA A 134 13.73 -3.83 11.33
C ALA A 134 12.83 -4.80 10.54
N ALA A 135 13.12 -6.10 10.60
CA ALA A 135 12.38 -7.14 9.88
C ALA A 135 10.88 -7.20 10.26
N ARG A 136 10.54 -6.78 11.49
CA ARG A 136 9.13 -6.75 11.95
C ARG A 136 8.23 -5.90 11.07
N PHE A 137 8.77 -4.84 10.48
CA PHE A 137 8.02 -3.85 9.72
C PHE A 137 7.91 -4.15 8.21
N ILE A 138 8.52 -5.25 7.73
CA ILE A 138 8.41 -5.64 6.33
C ILE A 138 6.94 -5.92 5.97
N CYS A 139 6.42 -5.10 5.08
CA CYS A 139 5.10 -5.23 4.42
C CYS A 139 5.15 -4.52 3.06
N ALA A 140 4.18 -4.74 2.22
CA ALA A 140 4.10 -4.10 0.91
C ALA A 140 2.67 -3.55 0.67
N PRO A 141 2.58 -2.26 0.29
CA PRO A 141 3.65 -1.27 0.17
C PRO A 141 4.44 -1.04 1.47
N PRO A 142 5.71 -0.57 1.41
CA PRO A 142 6.48 -0.28 2.62
C PRO A 142 6.03 1.01 3.30
N MET A 143 6.50 1.24 4.56
CA MET A 143 6.38 2.55 5.21
C MET A 143 7.07 3.61 4.38
N ARG A 144 6.51 4.81 4.39
CA ARG A 144 6.96 5.95 3.59
C ARG A 144 7.59 7.03 4.46
N LYS A 145 7.98 8.13 3.86
CA LYS A 145 8.50 9.32 4.56
C LYS A 145 7.39 10.03 5.32
N LYS A 146 7.77 10.89 6.27
CA LYS A 146 6.84 11.74 7.04
C LYS A 146 5.98 12.64 6.17
N GLU A 147 6.52 13.10 5.04
CA GLU A 147 5.79 13.92 4.10
C GLU A 147 4.60 13.19 3.47
N ASP A 148 4.71 11.88 3.29
CA ASP A 148 3.59 11.05 2.84
C ASP A 148 2.53 10.93 3.94
N GLN A 149 2.93 10.67 5.20
CA GLN A 149 2.02 10.61 6.35
C GLN A 149 1.18 11.89 6.47
N GLU A 150 1.82 13.05 6.41
CA GLU A 150 1.13 14.35 6.52
C GLU A 150 0.06 14.52 5.44
N VAL A 151 0.35 14.09 4.21
CA VAL A 151 -0.61 14.15 3.11
C VAL A 151 -1.76 13.16 3.32
N LEU A 152 -1.46 11.94 3.77
CA LEU A 152 -2.49 10.93 4.05
C LEU A 152 -3.43 11.37 5.18
N TRP A 153 -2.91 11.96 6.26
CA TRP A 153 -3.73 12.53 7.35
C TRP A 153 -4.64 13.65 6.85
N LYS A 154 -4.13 14.59 6.07
CA LYS A 154 -4.93 15.67 5.46
C LYS A 154 -6.01 15.10 4.54
N ALA A 155 -5.67 14.09 3.75
CA ALA A 155 -6.60 13.43 2.83
C ALA A 155 -7.69 12.64 3.55
N LEU A 156 -7.39 12.05 4.69
CA LEU A 156 -8.37 11.38 5.54
C LEU A 156 -9.31 12.41 6.19
N ALA A 157 -8.76 13.50 6.74
CA ALA A 157 -9.54 14.55 7.39
C ALA A 157 -10.52 15.28 6.45
N ASN A 158 -10.15 15.46 5.18
CA ASN A 158 -10.99 16.14 4.19
C ASN A 158 -11.85 15.18 3.33
N GLY A 159 -11.84 13.87 3.64
CA GLY A 159 -12.62 12.85 2.94
C GLY A 159 -12.08 12.43 1.57
N THR A 160 -10.88 12.85 1.19
CA THR A 160 -10.22 12.36 -0.05
C THR A 160 -9.88 10.88 0.06
N ILE A 161 -9.50 10.40 1.25
CA ILE A 161 -9.42 8.98 1.61
C ILE A 161 -10.70 8.64 2.39
N GLN A 162 -11.42 7.59 1.97
CA GLN A 162 -12.73 7.23 2.51
C GLN A 162 -12.66 6.18 3.62
N THR A 163 -11.65 5.31 3.60
CA THR A 163 -11.60 4.16 4.50
C THR A 163 -10.20 3.94 5.07
N VAL A 164 -10.18 3.40 6.29
CA VAL A 164 -8.95 2.91 6.94
C VAL A 164 -9.15 1.45 7.28
N SER A 165 -8.39 0.57 6.64
CA SER A 165 -8.35 -0.86 6.94
C SER A 165 -7.07 -1.22 7.69
N THR A 166 -6.83 -2.50 7.92
CA THR A 166 -5.61 -2.97 8.60
C THR A 166 -4.63 -3.63 7.66
N ASP A 167 -5.10 -4.15 6.55
CA ASP A 167 -4.39 -5.14 5.73
C ASP A 167 -3.71 -6.22 6.59
N HIS A 168 -4.47 -6.72 7.60
CA HIS A 168 -3.97 -7.62 8.63
C HIS A 168 -3.40 -8.90 8.03
N CYS A 169 -2.10 -9.08 8.21
CA CYS A 169 -1.39 -10.29 7.81
C CYS A 169 -0.26 -10.53 8.83
N SER A 170 -0.59 -11.24 9.91
CA SER A 170 0.29 -11.42 11.05
C SER A 170 1.28 -12.57 10.86
N PHE A 171 2.51 -12.34 11.30
CA PHE A 171 3.56 -13.35 11.39
C PHE A 171 4.21 -13.30 12.77
N THR A 172 4.65 -14.44 13.26
CA THR A 172 5.46 -14.50 14.49
C THR A 172 6.85 -13.90 14.22
N LEU A 173 7.52 -13.47 15.30
CA LEU A 173 8.91 -12.98 15.19
C LEU A 173 9.84 -14.05 14.59
N GLN A 174 9.64 -15.32 14.98
CA GLN A 174 10.41 -16.43 14.41
C GLN A 174 10.22 -16.56 12.88
N GLN A 175 9.00 -16.38 12.39
CA GLN A 175 8.74 -16.41 10.94
C GLN A 175 9.43 -15.22 10.24
N LYS A 176 9.40 -14.03 10.81
CA LYS A 176 10.13 -12.86 10.30
C LYS A 176 11.64 -13.09 10.29
N ASP A 177 12.19 -13.65 11.34
CA ASP A 177 13.61 -13.96 11.49
C ASP A 177 14.10 -15.08 10.55
N ALA A 178 13.20 -15.95 10.06
CA ALA A 178 13.55 -16.96 9.06
C ALA A 178 14.06 -16.36 7.73
N GLY A 179 13.75 -15.09 7.46
CA GLY A 179 14.30 -14.34 6.33
C GLY A 179 15.68 -13.69 6.57
N ARG A 180 16.31 -13.93 7.73
CA ARG A 180 17.60 -13.31 8.07
C ARG A 180 18.65 -13.55 6.97
N GLY A 181 19.30 -12.48 6.53
CA GLY A 181 20.29 -12.49 5.47
C GLY A 181 19.73 -12.31 4.04
N ASP A 182 18.41 -12.29 3.88
CA ASP A 182 17.77 -11.98 2.60
C ASP A 182 16.38 -11.35 2.84
N PHE A 183 16.29 -10.02 2.73
CA PHE A 183 15.03 -9.29 2.99
C PHE A 183 13.85 -9.79 2.14
N THR A 184 14.10 -10.39 0.98
CA THR A 184 13.06 -10.93 0.11
C THR A 184 12.39 -12.19 0.66
N LYS A 185 13.01 -12.84 1.65
CA LYS A 185 12.48 -14.03 2.33
C LYS A 185 11.76 -13.70 3.63
N ILE A 186 11.78 -12.44 4.05
CA ILE A 186 10.99 -11.99 5.20
C ILE A 186 9.53 -11.93 4.78
N PRO A 187 8.62 -12.68 5.43
CA PRO A 187 7.21 -12.64 5.05
C PRO A 187 6.65 -11.23 5.25
N GLY A 188 6.01 -10.71 4.20
CA GLY A 188 5.44 -9.36 4.18
C GLY A 188 4.07 -9.31 4.84
N GLY A 189 3.91 -8.46 5.85
CA GLY A 189 2.63 -8.23 6.51
C GLY A 189 2.77 -7.78 7.96
N LEU A 190 1.74 -7.10 8.47
CA LEU A 190 1.67 -6.56 9.82
C LEU A 190 0.37 -6.97 10.51
N PRO A 191 0.37 -7.18 11.84
CA PRO A 191 -0.86 -7.25 12.60
C PRO A 191 -1.48 -5.84 12.71
N GLY A 192 -2.81 -5.75 12.79
CA GLY A 192 -3.48 -4.45 12.91
C GLY A 192 -4.93 -4.52 13.39
N VAL A 193 -5.55 -5.69 13.38
CA VAL A 193 -6.98 -5.84 13.73
C VAL A 193 -7.25 -5.39 15.17
N GLU A 194 -6.39 -5.75 16.11
CA GLU A 194 -6.54 -5.44 17.53
C GLU A 194 -6.43 -3.93 17.80
N THR A 195 -5.45 -3.27 17.18
CA THR A 195 -5.05 -1.91 17.55
C THR A 195 -5.66 -0.81 16.69
N ARG A 196 -6.27 -1.13 15.53
CA ARG A 196 -6.80 -0.12 14.60
C ARG A 196 -7.72 0.89 15.26
N GLY A 197 -8.69 0.42 16.02
CA GLY A 197 -9.70 1.28 16.66
C GLY A 197 -9.07 2.24 17.66
N GLU A 198 -8.21 1.73 18.53
CA GLU A 198 -7.53 2.52 19.56
C GLU A 198 -6.57 3.55 18.95
N LEU A 199 -5.77 3.16 17.97
CA LEU A 199 -4.82 4.05 17.30
C LEU A 199 -5.54 5.20 16.59
N LEU A 200 -6.57 4.91 15.82
CA LEU A 200 -7.33 5.94 15.11
C LEU A 200 -8.07 6.86 16.08
N TYR A 201 -8.72 6.31 17.11
CA TYR A 201 -9.42 7.10 18.11
C TYR A 201 -8.46 8.04 18.85
N THR A 202 -7.31 7.54 19.29
CA THR A 202 -6.30 8.34 19.97
C THR A 202 -5.77 9.47 19.06
N CYS A 203 -5.47 9.16 17.80
CA CYS A 203 -5.00 10.18 16.87
C CYS A 203 -6.09 11.23 16.55
N LEU A 204 -7.34 10.82 16.38
CA LEU A 204 -8.46 11.74 16.12
C LEU A 204 -8.72 12.68 17.30
N LEU A 205 -8.58 12.21 18.54
CA LEU A 205 -8.71 13.06 19.74
C LEU A 205 -7.67 14.17 19.79
N TYR A 206 -6.47 13.95 19.28
CA TYR A 206 -5.38 14.92 19.33
C TYR A 206 -5.23 15.77 18.06
N THR A 207 -5.82 15.36 16.94
CA THR A 207 -5.60 15.99 15.62
C THR A 207 -6.86 16.57 14.98
N SER A 208 -8.03 16.28 15.50
CA SER A 208 -9.30 16.81 14.98
C SER A 208 -10.13 17.38 16.12
N PRO A 209 -10.86 18.50 15.91
CA PRO A 209 -11.92 18.88 16.83
C PRO A 209 -12.90 17.72 16.90
N SER A 210 -13.22 17.29 18.12
CA SER A 210 -14.24 16.28 18.35
C SER A 210 -15.58 16.78 17.79
N PRO A 211 -16.39 15.92 17.14
CA PRO A 211 -17.75 16.28 16.77
C PRO A 211 -18.65 16.63 17.98
N ARG A 212 -18.11 16.58 19.20
CA ARG A 212 -18.79 16.87 20.45
C ARG A 212 -18.37 18.20 21.08
N ASP A 213 -17.39 18.91 20.51
CA ASP A 213 -16.98 20.26 20.84
C ASP A 213 -17.60 21.22 19.80
#